data_651972f21e002a0d87bdd41cd33dd436
#
_entry.id   651972f21e002a0d87bdd41cd33dd436
#
_cell.length_a   1.000
_cell.length_b   1.000
_cell.length_c   1.000
_cell.angle_alpha   90.00
_cell.angle_beta   90.00
_cell.angle_gamma   90.00
#
_symmetry.space_group_name_H-M   'P 1'
#
loop_
_entity.id
_entity.type
_entity.pdbx_description
1 polymer ?
#
loop_
_entity_poly.entity_id
_entity_poly.type
_entity_poly.pdbx_seq_one_letter_code
_entity_poly.pdbx_strand_id
1 'polypeptide(L)'
;MNMKIPDLSIIEKTLNNEATSEESCEVVRWFKTPEGQAWLAERIDQDEKTIHMGEEEAWIDHPIPSAVMYQNIMRQLRRQKIRRFIAYAAAVFIPIALIIGLFIRINSQVDLLADGGYDEVYVPNGERMQLLFQDGSKVHLNSGSRIRYPKKFGLSERKVYLEGEAWFEVAKNKNRPFIVDLSYMDIKVLGTTFDVKAYPEEEAIFVALETGSIELKSRSFKSYQLRPGEKAIYNKASGRCEVLRSHDVKMYSAWRRNVLVFKSAPLSDVMKTLARTYDISFDVKDSAALRYTYTITTDSVNLTTVLKELEKITPVLFEEKGGKIEVRMKK
;
A
#
# COMPACT_ATOMS: atom_id res chain seq x y z
N MET A 1 57.08 47.54 -25.98
CA MET A 1 56.23 48.54 -25.31
C MET A 1 56.96 48.91 -24.04
N ASN A 2 57.70 50.06 -24.01
CA ASN A 2 58.44 50.47 -22.80
C ASN A 2 57.43 50.87 -21.73
N MET A 3 57.33 50.07 -20.73
CA MET A 3 56.51 50.38 -19.55
C MET A 3 57.21 51.48 -18.77
N LYS A 4 56.50 52.58 -18.50
CA LYS A 4 57.04 53.70 -17.71
C LYS A 4 57.42 53.20 -16.30
N ILE A 5 58.62 53.48 -15.89
CA ILE A 5 59.09 53.14 -14.53
C ILE A 5 58.20 53.91 -13.54
N PRO A 6 57.56 53.23 -12.55
CA PRO A 6 56.75 53.88 -11.54
C PRO A 6 57.62 54.83 -10.69
N ASP A 7 57.00 55.87 -10.13
CA ASP A 7 57.70 56.79 -9.24
C ASP A 7 58.18 56.03 -7.98
N LEU A 8 59.45 56.35 -7.57
CA LEU A 8 60.07 55.72 -6.41
C LEU A 8 59.19 55.82 -5.12
N SER A 9 58.48 56.94 -4.97
CA SER A 9 57.59 57.17 -3.86
C SER A 9 56.38 56.17 -3.87
N ILE A 10 55.88 55.77 -5.04
CA ILE A 10 54.80 54.81 -5.18
C ILE A 10 55.31 53.39 -4.89
N ILE A 11 56.56 53.10 -5.31
CA ILE A 11 57.16 51.80 -5.04
C ILE A 11 57.42 51.69 -3.49
N GLU A 12 57.91 52.68 -2.81
CA GLU A 12 58.08 52.64 -1.36
C GLU A 12 56.77 52.54 -0.60
N LYS A 13 55.73 53.28 -0.99
CA LYS A 13 54.39 53.15 -0.43
C LYS A 13 53.85 51.75 -0.62
N THR A 14 54.11 51.13 -1.75
CA THR A 14 53.63 49.74 -2.05
C THR A 14 54.34 48.74 -1.15
N LEU A 15 55.66 48.90 -0.96
CA LEU A 15 56.46 48.02 -0.08
C LEU A 15 56.04 48.19 1.38
N ASN A 16 55.65 49.38 1.80
CA ASN A 16 55.19 49.68 3.16
C ASN A 16 53.69 49.42 3.38
N ASN A 17 53.00 48.91 2.39
CA ASN A 17 51.56 48.62 2.44
C ASN A 17 50.66 49.87 2.61
N GLU A 18 51.15 51.03 2.13
CA GLU A 18 50.49 52.35 2.23
C GLU A 18 49.92 52.83 0.88
N ALA A 19 50.15 52.08 -0.20
CA ALA A 19 49.70 52.44 -1.53
C ALA A 19 48.25 52.05 -1.78
N THR A 20 47.56 52.77 -2.64
CA THR A 20 46.24 52.43 -3.13
C THR A 20 46.27 51.18 -3.99
N SER A 21 45.11 50.54 -4.21
CA SER A 21 45.01 49.33 -5.05
C SER A 21 45.45 49.57 -6.48
N GLU A 22 45.25 50.76 -7.02
CA GLU A 22 45.67 51.11 -8.39
C GLU A 22 47.20 51.28 -8.50
N GLU A 23 47.80 52.00 -7.56
CA GLU A 23 49.22 52.20 -7.43
C GLU A 23 49.96 50.86 -7.22
N SER A 24 49.44 50.01 -6.33
CA SER A 24 49.99 48.67 -6.08
C SER A 24 49.98 47.80 -7.30
N CYS A 25 48.88 47.83 -8.09
CA CYS A 25 48.81 47.11 -9.36
C CYS A 25 49.80 47.58 -10.41
N GLU A 26 50.12 48.85 -10.43
CA GLU A 26 51.11 49.42 -11.35
C GLU A 26 52.54 48.94 -11.00
N VAL A 27 52.91 49.02 -9.73
CA VAL A 27 54.19 48.54 -9.21
C VAL A 27 54.37 47.04 -9.37
N VAL A 28 53.34 46.23 -9.09
CA VAL A 28 53.37 44.76 -9.28
C VAL A 28 53.52 44.37 -10.78
N ARG A 29 52.93 45.15 -11.67
CA ARG A 29 53.17 44.94 -13.12
C ARG A 29 54.59 45.24 -13.52
N TRP A 30 55.14 46.32 -12.99
CA TRP A 30 56.55 46.71 -13.27
C TRP A 30 57.53 45.70 -12.68
N PHE A 31 57.32 45.16 -11.47
CA PHE A 31 58.16 44.09 -10.92
C PHE A 31 58.15 42.79 -11.74
N LYS A 32 57.21 42.62 -12.68
CA LYS A 32 57.26 41.52 -13.64
C LYS A 32 58.17 41.75 -14.83
N THR A 33 58.67 42.96 -14.99
CA THR A 33 59.65 43.30 -16.06
C THR A 33 61.09 42.97 -15.62
N PRO A 34 62.03 42.71 -16.53
CA PRO A 34 63.41 42.45 -16.17
C PRO A 34 64.07 43.59 -15.36
N GLU A 35 63.74 44.84 -15.67
CA GLU A 35 64.25 46.02 -14.91
C GLU A 35 63.69 46.08 -13.52
N GLY A 36 62.40 45.81 -13.33
CA GLY A 36 61.73 45.75 -12.05
C GLY A 36 62.22 44.60 -11.17
N GLN A 37 62.54 43.45 -11.74
CA GLN A 37 63.15 42.33 -11.05
C GLN A 37 64.57 42.62 -10.61
N ALA A 38 65.39 43.29 -11.43
CA ALA A 38 66.73 43.66 -11.09
C ALA A 38 66.75 44.69 -9.94
N TRP A 39 65.84 45.69 -10.01
CA TRP A 39 65.69 46.67 -8.93
C TRP A 39 65.26 46.03 -7.59
N LEU A 40 64.30 45.08 -7.65
CA LEU A 40 63.83 44.38 -6.45
C LEU A 40 64.94 43.51 -5.84
N ALA A 41 65.76 42.84 -6.66
CA ALA A 41 66.85 42.00 -6.20
C ALA A 41 67.94 42.90 -5.54
N GLU A 42 68.26 44.03 -6.13
CA GLU A 42 69.20 44.97 -5.57
C GLU A 42 68.75 45.58 -4.21
N ARG A 43 67.44 45.86 -4.13
CA ARG A 43 66.81 46.33 -2.88
C ARG A 43 66.83 45.29 -1.79
N ILE A 44 66.53 44.03 -2.11
CA ILE A 44 66.60 42.91 -1.15
C ILE A 44 68.03 42.73 -0.66
N ASP A 45 69.01 42.77 -1.55
CA ASP A 45 70.45 42.73 -1.12
C ASP A 45 70.87 43.88 -0.23
N GLN A 46 70.32 45.08 -0.45
CA GLN A 46 70.57 46.25 0.42
C GLN A 46 69.92 46.10 1.80
N ASP A 47 68.67 45.68 1.81
CA ASP A 47 67.91 45.44 3.03
C ASP A 47 68.53 44.29 3.85
N GLU A 48 69.00 43.18 3.18
CA GLU A 48 69.73 42.11 3.84
C GLU A 48 70.98 42.56 4.52
N LYS A 49 71.79 43.43 3.87
CA LYS A 49 72.98 44.03 4.47
C LYS A 49 72.65 44.93 5.66
N THR A 50 71.53 45.63 5.62
CA THR A 50 71.08 46.52 6.72
C THR A 50 70.53 45.70 7.90
N ILE A 51 69.96 44.60 7.67
CA ILE A 51 69.44 43.66 8.69
C ILE A 51 70.58 42.99 9.43
N HIS A 52 71.69 42.64 8.72
CA HIS A 52 72.89 42.06 9.41
C HIS A 52 73.66 43.02 10.24
N MET A 53 73.42 44.37 10.18
CA MET A 53 74.02 45.36 10.97
C MET A 53 73.23 45.83 12.22
N GLY A 54 71.96 45.36 12.34
CA GLY A 54 71.08 45.68 13.46
C GLY A 54 70.85 44.46 14.33
N GLU A 55 70.98 44.60 15.61
CA GLU A 55 70.92 43.66 16.71
C GLU A 55 69.86 42.53 16.47
N GLU A 56 70.24 41.28 16.76
CA GLU A 56 69.52 40.02 16.56
C GLU A 56 68.22 39.88 17.37
N GLU A 57 67.73 40.88 18.08
CA GLU A 57 66.62 40.71 19.06
C GLU A 57 65.26 41.31 18.64
N ALA A 58 65.08 41.86 17.44
CA ALA A 58 63.85 42.63 17.15
C ALA A 58 62.77 41.91 16.37
N TRP A 59 62.92 40.64 16.01
CA TRP A 59 61.99 40.03 14.96
C TRP A 59 60.92 39.09 15.40
N ILE A 60 60.90 38.58 16.62
CA ILE A 60 59.76 37.72 17.05
C ILE A 60 59.47 37.91 18.54
N ASP A 61 58.68 38.92 18.88
CA ASP A 61 58.25 39.14 20.25
C ASP A 61 57.12 38.26 20.73
N HIS A 62 56.51 37.47 19.82
CA HIS A 62 55.49 36.51 20.18
C HIS A 62 55.64 35.21 19.39
N PRO A 63 55.60 34.03 20.06
CA PRO A 63 55.62 32.74 19.35
C PRO A 63 54.40 32.63 18.49
N ILE A 64 54.60 32.49 17.18
CA ILE A 64 53.52 32.28 16.22
C ILE A 64 52.79 30.98 16.63
N PRO A 65 51.48 31.02 16.96
CA PRO A 65 50.76 29.85 17.42
C PRO A 65 50.47 28.91 16.22
N SER A 66 51.51 28.41 15.59
CA SER A 66 51.49 27.58 14.39
C SER A 66 50.60 26.34 14.55
N ALA A 67 50.61 25.75 15.74
CA ALA A 67 49.75 24.58 16.03
C ALA A 67 48.24 24.92 16.01
N VAL A 68 47.88 26.09 16.57
CA VAL A 68 46.48 26.55 16.58
C VAL A 68 46.03 26.97 15.16
N MET A 69 46.91 27.63 14.44
CA MET A 69 46.69 28.03 13.05
C MET A 69 46.51 26.81 12.15
N TYR A 70 47.39 25.82 12.26
CA TYR A 70 47.30 24.56 11.55
C TYR A 70 45.98 23.82 11.84
N GLN A 71 45.59 23.68 13.10
CA GLN A 71 44.34 23.07 13.50
C GLN A 71 43.12 23.80 12.94
N ASN A 72 43.10 25.12 12.92
CA ASN A 72 42.03 25.93 12.39
C ASN A 72 41.90 25.76 10.85
N ILE A 73 43.02 25.78 10.14
CA ILE A 73 43.06 25.54 8.69
C ILE A 73 42.53 24.12 8.37
N MET A 74 43.03 23.12 9.10
CA MET A 74 42.59 21.73 8.91
C MET A 74 41.12 21.52 9.24
N ARG A 75 40.58 22.20 10.26
CA ARG A 75 39.12 22.20 10.55
C ARG A 75 38.29 22.80 9.41
N GLN A 76 38.75 23.94 8.86
CA GLN A 76 38.06 24.58 7.74
C GLN A 76 38.07 23.69 6.47
N LEU A 77 39.23 23.12 6.13
CA LEU A 77 39.36 22.22 4.99
C LEU A 77 38.51 20.96 5.16
N ARG A 78 38.50 20.39 6.38
CA ARG A 78 37.64 19.22 6.68
C ARG A 78 36.17 19.56 6.58
N ARG A 79 35.72 20.72 7.07
CA ARG A 79 34.33 21.20 6.95
C ARG A 79 33.94 21.42 5.48
N GLN A 80 34.85 22.01 4.67
CA GLN A 80 34.56 22.19 3.23
C GLN A 80 34.49 20.88 2.48
N LYS A 81 35.37 19.90 2.76
CA LYS A 81 35.30 18.56 2.17
C LYS A 81 34.01 17.84 2.55
N ILE A 82 33.62 17.88 3.82
CA ILE A 82 32.39 17.27 4.32
C ILE A 82 31.16 17.93 3.66
N ARG A 83 31.10 19.26 3.59
CA ARG A 83 30.00 19.98 2.94
C ARG A 83 29.86 19.61 1.44
N ARG A 84 31.00 19.56 0.73
CA ARG A 84 30.98 19.12 -0.68
C ARG A 84 30.53 17.67 -0.83
N PHE A 85 31.02 16.77 0.03
CA PHE A 85 30.59 15.37 0.02
C PHE A 85 29.09 15.24 0.30
N ILE A 86 28.56 15.95 1.31
CA ILE A 86 27.11 15.96 1.61
C ILE A 86 26.31 16.53 0.44
N ALA A 87 26.80 17.62 -0.20
CA ALA A 87 26.12 18.21 -1.35
C ALA A 87 26.06 17.24 -2.55
N TYR A 88 27.15 16.54 -2.85
CA TYR A 88 27.16 15.52 -3.92
C TYR A 88 26.28 14.31 -3.56
N ALA A 89 26.35 13.83 -2.31
CA ALA A 89 25.50 12.76 -1.84
C ALA A 89 24.02 13.17 -1.92
N ALA A 90 23.66 14.37 -1.44
CA ALA A 90 22.29 14.88 -1.53
C ALA A 90 21.79 15.02 -2.97
N ALA A 91 22.65 15.50 -3.90
CA ALA A 91 22.32 15.62 -5.31
C ALA A 91 21.99 14.29 -5.98
N VAL A 92 22.54 13.18 -5.48
CA VAL A 92 22.25 11.82 -6.00
C VAL A 92 21.09 11.16 -5.24
N PHE A 93 21.13 11.20 -3.92
CA PHE A 93 20.14 10.46 -3.10
C PHE A 93 18.76 11.11 -3.06
N ILE A 94 18.66 12.45 -3.12
CA ILE A 94 17.35 13.12 -3.12
C ILE A 94 16.52 12.79 -4.37
N PRO A 95 17.03 12.89 -5.60
CA PRO A 95 16.29 12.49 -6.78
C PRO A 95 15.88 11.02 -6.74
N ILE A 96 16.77 10.13 -6.31
CA ILE A 96 16.46 8.69 -6.18
C ILE A 96 15.34 8.48 -5.17
N ALA A 97 15.40 9.10 -4.01
CA ALA A 97 14.35 9.00 -2.99
C ALA A 97 13.01 9.57 -3.49
N LEU A 98 13.03 10.68 -4.24
CA LEU A 98 11.83 11.23 -4.87
C LEU A 98 11.24 10.30 -5.93
N ILE A 99 12.07 9.69 -6.77
CA ILE A 99 11.63 8.72 -7.77
C ILE A 99 11.03 7.49 -7.09
N ILE A 100 11.68 6.96 -6.06
CA ILE A 100 11.16 5.82 -5.29
C ILE A 100 9.86 6.20 -4.58
N GLY A 101 9.78 7.37 -3.95
CA GLY A 101 8.57 7.86 -3.29
C GLY A 101 7.42 8.07 -4.29
N LEU A 102 7.69 8.64 -5.46
CA LEU A 102 6.73 8.80 -6.53
C LEU A 102 6.28 7.44 -7.08
N PHE A 103 7.23 6.50 -7.29
CA PHE A 103 6.93 5.14 -7.72
C PHE A 103 6.03 4.41 -6.72
N ILE A 104 6.34 4.48 -5.41
CA ILE A 104 5.50 3.91 -4.36
C ILE A 104 4.11 4.56 -4.36
N ARG A 105 4.02 5.88 -4.49
CA ARG A 105 2.75 6.60 -4.52
C ARG A 105 1.91 6.26 -5.75
N ILE A 106 2.51 6.20 -6.92
CA ILE A 106 1.82 5.83 -8.16
C ILE A 106 1.38 4.37 -8.09
N ASN A 107 2.25 3.47 -7.62
CA ASN A 107 1.94 2.05 -7.49
C ASN A 107 0.87 1.76 -6.42
N SER A 108 0.68 2.64 -5.43
CA SER A 108 -0.41 2.54 -4.45
C SER A 108 -1.76 3.03 -4.99
N GLN A 109 -1.77 3.87 -6.03
CA GLN A 109 -2.99 4.38 -6.66
C GLN A 109 -3.34 3.69 -7.99
N VAL A 110 -2.30 3.30 -8.74
CA VAL A 110 -2.42 2.56 -10.00
C VAL A 110 -1.45 1.40 -9.89
N ASP A 111 -1.96 0.21 -9.74
CA ASP A 111 -1.15 -1.00 -9.59
C ASP A 111 -0.41 -1.28 -10.92
N LEU A 112 0.66 -0.50 -11.18
CA LEU A 112 1.43 -0.51 -12.44
C LEU A 112 2.04 -1.88 -12.76
N LEU A 113 2.10 -2.77 -11.75
CA LEU A 113 2.58 -4.14 -11.90
C LEU A 113 1.44 -5.17 -11.84
N ALA A 114 0.18 -4.74 -11.64
CA ALA A 114 -1.00 -5.53 -11.94
C ALA A 114 -1.16 -5.55 -13.45
N ASP A 115 -0.30 -6.30 -14.11
CA ASP A 115 -0.28 -6.37 -15.56
C ASP A 115 -1.29 -7.37 -16.09
N GLY A 116 -1.94 -6.98 -17.18
CA GLY A 116 -2.58 -7.91 -18.08
C GLY A 116 -4.08 -8.06 -17.93
N GLY A 117 -4.78 -7.17 -17.22
CA GLY A 117 -6.24 -7.19 -17.12
C GLY A 117 -6.76 -8.08 -16.00
N TYR A 118 -8.08 -8.27 -16.02
CA TYR A 118 -8.81 -9.09 -15.05
C TYR A 118 -9.33 -10.34 -15.73
N ASP A 119 -9.27 -11.45 -15.02
CA ASP A 119 -10.04 -12.64 -15.32
C ASP A 119 -11.35 -12.60 -14.53
N GLU A 120 -12.41 -13.10 -15.13
CA GLU A 120 -13.71 -13.22 -14.50
C GLU A 120 -14.19 -14.67 -14.62
N VAL A 121 -14.64 -15.21 -13.50
CA VAL A 121 -15.20 -16.53 -13.40
C VAL A 121 -16.63 -16.41 -12.89
N TYR A 122 -17.58 -16.94 -13.66
CA TYR A 122 -18.97 -17.12 -13.26
C TYR A 122 -19.26 -18.60 -13.07
N VAL A 123 -19.85 -18.95 -11.95
CA VAL A 123 -20.30 -20.29 -11.62
C VAL A 123 -21.79 -20.36 -11.85
N PRO A 124 -22.27 -21.17 -12.82
CA PRO A 124 -23.71 -21.36 -13.07
C PRO A 124 -24.44 -21.88 -11.84
N ASN A 125 -25.76 -21.74 -11.84
CA ASN A 125 -26.57 -22.39 -10.85
C ASN A 125 -26.37 -23.91 -10.95
N GLY A 126 -26.50 -24.64 -9.86
CA GLY A 126 -26.28 -26.09 -9.78
C GLY A 126 -24.82 -26.51 -9.73
N GLU A 127 -23.87 -25.59 -9.99
CA GLU A 127 -22.45 -25.89 -10.03
C GLU A 127 -21.69 -25.23 -8.88
N ARG A 128 -20.49 -25.72 -8.65
CA ARG A 128 -19.49 -25.11 -7.72
C ARG A 128 -18.13 -25.20 -8.32
N MET A 129 -17.26 -24.24 -7.98
CA MET A 129 -15.92 -24.18 -8.54
C MET A 129 -14.89 -23.89 -7.46
N GLN A 130 -13.71 -24.45 -7.61
CA GLN A 130 -12.55 -24.12 -6.78
C GLN A 130 -11.51 -23.40 -7.64
N LEU A 131 -11.00 -22.30 -7.12
CA LEU A 131 -9.88 -21.54 -7.70
C LEU A 131 -8.67 -21.60 -6.75
N LEU A 132 -7.50 -21.73 -7.35
CA LEU A 132 -6.21 -21.58 -6.66
C LEU A 132 -5.50 -20.37 -7.24
N PHE A 133 -5.28 -19.35 -6.42
CA PHE A 133 -4.54 -18.17 -6.83
C PHE A 133 -3.03 -18.36 -6.76
N GLN A 134 -2.28 -17.52 -7.48
CA GLN A 134 -0.81 -17.58 -7.56
C GLN A 134 -0.12 -17.36 -6.19
N ASP A 135 -0.79 -16.69 -5.26
CA ASP A 135 -0.30 -16.45 -3.91
C ASP A 135 -0.53 -17.65 -2.96
N GLY A 136 -1.10 -18.75 -3.47
CA GLY A 136 -1.46 -19.93 -2.71
C GLY A 136 -2.82 -19.85 -2.01
N SER A 137 -3.57 -18.75 -2.16
CA SER A 137 -4.93 -18.65 -1.63
C SER A 137 -5.90 -19.53 -2.41
N LYS A 138 -6.81 -20.20 -1.69
CA LYS A 138 -7.87 -21.04 -2.26
C LYS A 138 -9.21 -20.38 -2.07
N VAL A 139 -10.04 -20.45 -3.10
CA VAL A 139 -11.41 -19.95 -3.08
C VAL A 139 -12.35 -21.01 -3.59
N HIS A 140 -13.36 -21.34 -2.82
CA HIS A 140 -14.48 -22.15 -3.31
C HIS A 140 -15.64 -21.21 -3.59
N LEU A 141 -16.17 -21.25 -4.79
CA LEU A 141 -17.33 -20.49 -5.25
C LEU A 141 -18.56 -21.35 -5.21
N ASN A 142 -19.65 -20.84 -4.65
CA ASN A 142 -20.94 -21.48 -4.66
C ASN A 142 -21.73 -21.14 -5.91
N SER A 143 -22.85 -21.83 -6.15
CA SER A 143 -23.75 -21.68 -7.30
C SER A 143 -24.22 -20.22 -7.48
N GLY A 144 -24.25 -19.74 -8.72
CA GLY A 144 -24.66 -18.37 -9.05
C GLY A 144 -23.67 -17.29 -8.63
N SER A 145 -22.44 -17.66 -8.32
CA SER A 145 -21.42 -16.71 -7.86
C SER A 145 -20.51 -16.25 -8.99
N ARG A 146 -20.01 -15.03 -8.88
CA ARG A 146 -19.09 -14.41 -9.81
C ARG A 146 -17.91 -13.83 -9.05
N ILE A 147 -16.69 -14.12 -9.50
CA ILE A 147 -15.47 -13.53 -8.99
C ILE A 147 -14.65 -12.92 -10.12
N ARG A 148 -14.17 -11.68 -9.90
CA ARG A 148 -13.25 -11.01 -10.82
C ARG A 148 -11.97 -10.71 -10.08
N TYR A 149 -10.84 -11.06 -10.65
CA TYR A 149 -9.52 -10.91 -10.04
C TYR A 149 -8.47 -10.56 -11.09
N PRO A 150 -7.39 -9.85 -10.72
CA PRO A 150 -6.31 -9.53 -11.64
C PRO A 150 -5.50 -10.78 -11.96
N LYS A 151 -5.01 -10.90 -13.19
CA LYS A 151 -4.13 -12.01 -13.62
C LYS A 151 -2.87 -12.11 -12.76
N LYS A 152 -2.38 -10.97 -12.26
CA LYS A 152 -1.32 -10.91 -11.23
C LYS A 152 -1.74 -9.93 -10.14
N PHE A 153 -1.61 -10.34 -8.90
CA PHE A 153 -1.82 -9.43 -7.78
C PHE A 153 -0.72 -8.38 -7.74
N GLY A 154 -1.11 -7.14 -7.43
CA GLY A 154 -0.21 -6.02 -7.25
C GLY A 154 0.78 -6.17 -6.10
N LEU A 155 1.71 -5.22 -5.98
CA LEU A 155 2.74 -5.24 -4.93
C LEU A 155 2.20 -4.83 -3.56
N SER A 156 1.17 -3.97 -3.53
CA SER A 156 0.62 -3.38 -2.31
C SER A 156 -0.48 -4.23 -1.69
N GLU A 157 -1.32 -4.87 -2.53
CA GLU A 157 -2.49 -5.61 -2.10
C GLU A 157 -2.85 -6.75 -3.06
N ARG A 158 -3.73 -7.65 -2.61
CA ARG A 158 -4.31 -8.75 -3.36
C ARG A 158 -5.82 -8.54 -3.42
N LYS A 159 -6.32 -7.82 -4.41
CA LYS A 159 -7.74 -7.42 -4.49
C LYS A 159 -8.50 -8.29 -5.46
N VAL A 160 -9.67 -8.77 -5.03
CA VAL A 160 -10.67 -9.50 -5.82
C VAL A 160 -12.04 -8.87 -5.62
N TYR A 161 -12.94 -9.07 -6.58
CA TYR A 161 -14.33 -8.60 -6.54
C TYR A 161 -15.24 -9.82 -6.52
N LEU A 162 -16.17 -9.85 -5.59
CA LEU A 162 -17.10 -10.98 -5.42
C LEU A 162 -18.55 -10.51 -5.46
N GLU A 163 -19.35 -11.20 -6.24
CA GLU A 163 -20.81 -11.24 -6.19
C GLU A 163 -21.23 -12.68 -5.97
N GLY A 164 -22.06 -12.95 -4.96
CA GLY A 164 -22.48 -14.32 -4.63
C GLY A 164 -21.86 -14.83 -3.33
N GLU A 165 -21.62 -16.12 -3.26
CA GLU A 165 -21.13 -16.81 -2.06
C GLU A 165 -19.81 -17.52 -2.34
N ALA A 166 -18.83 -17.29 -1.46
CA ALA A 166 -17.52 -17.90 -1.56
C ALA A 166 -16.91 -18.15 -0.18
N TRP A 167 -16.21 -19.26 -0.08
CA TRP A 167 -15.33 -19.57 1.05
C TRP A 167 -13.88 -19.36 0.63
N PHE A 168 -13.15 -18.66 1.48
CA PHE A 168 -11.76 -18.27 1.28
C PHE A 168 -10.84 -18.94 2.29
N GLU A 169 -9.74 -19.49 1.81
CA GLU A 169 -8.56 -19.87 2.60
C GLU A 169 -7.38 -19.01 2.09
N VAL A 170 -7.19 -17.86 2.72
CA VAL A 170 -6.21 -16.87 2.25
C VAL A 170 -4.83 -17.18 2.79
N ALA A 171 -3.84 -17.26 1.91
CA ALA A 171 -2.44 -17.42 2.25
C ALA A 171 -1.92 -16.26 3.09
N LYS A 172 -1.18 -16.58 4.17
CA LYS A 172 -0.70 -15.59 5.16
C LYS A 172 0.35 -14.65 4.55
N ASN A 173 0.04 -13.36 4.50
CA ASN A 173 0.97 -12.32 4.11
C ASN A 173 0.63 -11.01 4.81
N LYS A 174 1.44 -10.63 5.81
CA LYS A 174 1.23 -9.42 6.63
C LYS A 174 1.49 -8.12 5.85
N ASN A 175 2.35 -8.17 4.84
CA ASN A 175 2.78 -6.99 4.08
C ASN A 175 1.88 -6.70 2.89
N ARG A 176 1.07 -7.69 2.45
CA ARG A 176 0.15 -7.57 1.32
C ARG A 176 -1.23 -8.08 1.72
N PRO A 177 -2.12 -7.21 2.19
CA PRO A 177 -3.47 -7.61 2.56
C PRO A 177 -4.22 -8.21 1.37
N PHE A 178 -5.11 -9.16 1.66
CA PHE A 178 -6.08 -9.67 0.71
C PHE A 178 -7.39 -8.93 0.92
N ILE A 179 -7.96 -8.38 -0.16
CA ILE A 179 -9.16 -7.55 -0.11
C ILE A 179 -10.24 -8.19 -0.99
N VAL A 180 -11.38 -8.48 -0.39
CA VAL A 180 -12.59 -8.88 -1.14
C VAL A 180 -13.53 -7.69 -1.19
N ASP A 181 -13.72 -7.13 -2.39
CA ASP A 181 -14.65 -6.04 -2.65
C ASP A 181 -16.04 -6.61 -2.95
N LEU A 182 -17.04 -6.21 -2.15
CA LEU A 182 -18.44 -6.67 -2.23
C LEU A 182 -19.40 -5.57 -2.71
N SER A 183 -18.89 -4.53 -3.38
CA SER A 183 -19.66 -3.34 -3.80
C SER A 183 -20.15 -2.46 -2.64
N TYR A 184 -20.64 -3.02 -1.54
CA TYR A 184 -21.14 -2.30 -0.34
C TYR A 184 -20.08 -2.16 0.75
N MET A 185 -19.13 -3.06 0.78
CA MET A 185 -18.06 -3.10 1.79
C MET A 185 -16.86 -3.87 1.27
N ASP A 186 -15.71 -3.58 1.86
CA ASP A 186 -14.48 -4.32 1.67
C ASP A 186 -14.23 -5.25 2.86
N ILE A 187 -13.78 -6.46 2.58
CA ILE A 187 -13.25 -7.41 3.57
C ILE A 187 -11.75 -7.45 3.42
N LYS A 188 -11.02 -7.02 4.45
CA LYS A 188 -9.56 -7.01 4.45
C LYS A 188 -9.01 -8.04 5.43
N VAL A 189 -8.10 -8.90 4.93
CA VAL A 189 -7.50 -9.99 5.71
C VAL A 189 -6.00 -10.11 5.42
N LEU A 190 -5.25 -10.75 6.34
CA LEU A 190 -3.80 -10.97 6.20
C LEU A 190 -3.40 -12.46 6.11
N GLY A 191 -4.37 -13.36 6.24
CA GLY A 191 -4.18 -14.81 6.27
C GLY A 191 -5.27 -15.44 7.13
N THR A 192 -6.40 -15.76 6.53
CA THR A 192 -7.68 -15.94 7.23
C THR A 192 -8.51 -16.95 6.46
N THR A 193 -9.27 -17.77 7.20
CA THR A 193 -10.28 -18.68 6.63
C THR A 193 -11.65 -18.15 7.00
N PHE A 194 -12.50 -17.88 6.01
CA PHE A 194 -13.81 -17.27 6.19
C PHE A 194 -14.77 -17.58 5.05
N ASP A 195 -16.05 -17.45 5.32
CA ASP A 195 -17.14 -17.56 4.36
C ASP A 195 -17.81 -16.21 4.15
N VAL A 196 -18.22 -15.91 2.91
CA VAL A 196 -18.90 -14.68 2.53
C VAL A 196 -20.10 -15.02 1.66
N LYS A 197 -21.29 -14.54 2.02
CA LYS A 197 -22.50 -14.61 1.22
C LYS A 197 -22.98 -13.19 0.92
N ALA A 198 -22.88 -12.78 -0.36
CA ALA A 198 -23.13 -11.43 -0.84
C ALA A 198 -23.82 -11.40 -2.20
N TYR A 199 -24.89 -12.17 -2.35
CA TYR A 199 -25.67 -12.16 -3.60
C TYR A 199 -26.34 -10.81 -3.81
N PRO A 200 -26.36 -10.26 -5.04
CA PRO A 200 -26.98 -8.95 -5.32
C PRO A 200 -28.45 -8.85 -4.92
N GLU A 201 -29.22 -9.92 -5.13
CA GLU A 201 -30.65 -9.98 -4.85
C GLU A 201 -31.00 -10.23 -3.38
N GLU A 202 -30.03 -10.48 -2.52
CA GLU A 202 -30.26 -10.65 -1.09
C GLU A 202 -30.12 -9.30 -0.34
N GLU A 203 -30.93 -9.09 0.70
CA GLU A 203 -30.99 -7.83 1.45
C GLU A 203 -29.78 -7.62 2.36
N ALA A 204 -29.10 -8.70 2.73
CA ALA A 204 -27.96 -8.67 3.64
C ALA A 204 -26.74 -9.38 3.08
N ILE A 205 -25.57 -8.95 3.56
CA ILE A 205 -24.29 -9.63 3.38
C ILE A 205 -23.95 -10.33 4.68
N PHE A 206 -23.53 -11.59 4.58
CA PHE A 206 -23.08 -12.40 5.70
C PHE A 206 -21.58 -12.68 5.54
N VAL A 207 -20.84 -12.50 6.63
CA VAL A 207 -19.42 -12.84 6.69
C VAL A 207 -19.18 -13.66 7.95
N ALA A 208 -18.66 -14.87 7.82
CA ALA A 208 -18.42 -15.78 8.93
C ALA A 208 -16.93 -16.12 9.03
N LEU A 209 -16.32 -15.87 10.18
CA LEU A 209 -14.87 -16.03 10.38
C LEU A 209 -14.55 -17.35 11.10
N GLU A 210 -13.81 -18.25 10.41
CA GLU A 210 -13.34 -19.51 10.97
C GLU A 210 -12.00 -19.34 11.70
N THR A 211 -10.98 -18.75 11.01
CA THR A 211 -9.65 -18.55 11.59
C THR A 211 -9.04 -17.23 11.15
N GLY A 212 -8.14 -16.65 11.95
CA GLY A 212 -7.46 -15.41 11.65
C GLY A 212 -8.18 -14.17 12.15
N SER A 213 -8.23 -13.10 11.37
CA SER A 213 -8.94 -11.86 11.68
C SER A 213 -9.45 -11.18 10.42
N ILE A 214 -10.60 -10.51 10.52
CA ILE A 214 -11.19 -9.74 9.43
C ILE A 214 -11.37 -8.30 9.87
N GLU A 215 -10.99 -7.36 9.00
CA GLU A 215 -11.44 -5.97 9.04
C GLU A 215 -12.48 -5.77 7.94
N LEU A 216 -13.71 -5.42 8.34
CA LEU A 216 -14.79 -5.04 7.43
C LEU A 216 -14.86 -3.53 7.34
N LYS A 217 -14.83 -2.97 6.13
CA LYS A 217 -14.92 -1.54 5.91
C LYS A 217 -16.10 -1.24 4.99
N SER A 218 -17.15 -0.61 5.52
CA SER A 218 -18.31 -0.21 4.72
C SER A 218 -17.99 0.99 3.84
N ARG A 219 -18.78 1.24 2.78
CA ARG A 219 -18.65 2.44 1.94
C ARG A 219 -18.95 3.73 2.70
N SER A 220 -19.64 3.67 3.85
CA SER A 220 -19.83 4.79 4.78
C SER A 220 -18.64 4.99 5.75
N PHE A 221 -17.49 4.38 5.48
CA PHE A 221 -16.25 4.47 6.27
C PHE A 221 -16.32 3.93 7.70
N LYS A 222 -17.38 3.20 8.05
CA LYS A 222 -17.43 2.45 9.30
C LYS A 222 -16.58 1.18 9.19
N SER A 223 -15.78 0.90 10.21
CA SER A 223 -14.94 -0.28 10.30
C SER A 223 -15.41 -1.19 11.42
N TYR A 224 -15.42 -2.49 11.16
CA TYR A 224 -15.80 -3.54 12.12
C TYR A 224 -14.72 -4.61 12.07
N GLN A 225 -14.43 -5.20 13.23
CA GLN A 225 -13.46 -6.28 13.33
C GLN A 225 -14.14 -7.56 13.77
N LEU A 226 -13.82 -8.68 13.11
CA LEU A 226 -14.27 -10.01 13.49
C LEU A 226 -13.13 -10.82 14.09
N ARG A 227 -13.45 -11.61 15.09
CA ARG A 227 -12.60 -12.63 15.70
C ARG A 227 -13.11 -14.02 15.32
N PRO A 228 -12.27 -15.06 15.39
CA PRO A 228 -12.68 -16.43 15.12
C PRO A 228 -13.93 -16.82 15.92
N GLY A 229 -14.90 -17.45 15.25
CA GLY A 229 -16.19 -17.80 15.81
C GLY A 229 -17.22 -16.66 15.77
N GLU A 230 -16.92 -15.52 15.17
CA GLU A 230 -17.87 -14.43 14.98
C GLU A 230 -18.39 -14.38 13.53
N LYS A 231 -19.59 -13.83 13.37
CA LYS A 231 -20.19 -13.50 12.09
C LYS A 231 -20.62 -12.04 12.06
N ALA A 232 -20.57 -11.43 10.89
CA ALA A 232 -21.17 -10.13 10.61
C ALA A 232 -22.39 -10.29 9.72
N ILE A 233 -23.41 -9.48 9.99
CA ILE A 233 -24.59 -9.33 9.16
C ILE A 233 -24.69 -7.86 8.78
N TYR A 234 -24.50 -7.55 7.50
CA TYR A 234 -24.61 -6.20 6.98
C TYR A 234 -25.88 -6.04 6.16
N ASN A 235 -26.81 -5.21 6.62
CA ASN A 235 -28.02 -4.88 5.90
C ASN A 235 -27.73 -3.80 4.85
N LYS A 236 -27.98 -4.10 3.58
CA LYS A 236 -27.64 -3.24 2.45
C LYS A 236 -28.45 -1.95 2.42
N ALA A 237 -29.72 -2.02 2.82
CA ALA A 237 -30.62 -0.87 2.78
C ALA A 237 -30.33 0.15 3.88
N SER A 238 -30.10 -0.33 5.12
CA SER A 238 -29.84 0.55 6.27
C SER A 238 -28.37 0.87 6.50
N GLY A 239 -27.44 0.13 5.89
CA GLY A 239 -26.01 0.25 6.11
C GLY A 239 -25.59 -0.17 7.54
N ARG A 240 -26.45 -0.84 8.29
CA ARG A 240 -26.13 -1.36 9.63
C ARG A 240 -25.37 -2.68 9.52
N CYS A 241 -24.36 -2.81 10.33
CA CYS A 241 -23.61 -4.05 10.49
C CYS A 241 -23.68 -4.51 11.95
N GLU A 242 -24.07 -5.74 12.16
CA GLU A 242 -24.09 -6.39 13.45
C GLU A 242 -23.02 -7.49 13.48
N VAL A 243 -22.23 -7.52 14.55
CA VAL A 243 -21.23 -8.58 14.78
C VAL A 243 -21.71 -9.43 15.92
N LEU A 244 -21.90 -10.72 15.67
CA LEU A 244 -22.48 -11.68 16.58
C LEU A 244 -21.56 -12.89 16.75
N ARG A 245 -21.50 -13.47 17.96
CA ARG A 245 -20.88 -14.78 18.17
C ARG A 245 -21.75 -15.89 17.57
N SER A 246 -21.11 -16.82 16.89
CA SER A 246 -21.75 -18.03 16.38
C SER A 246 -21.24 -19.24 17.17
N HIS A 247 -22.15 -20.09 17.66
CA HIS A 247 -21.77 -21.33 18.32
C HIS A 247 -21.06 -22.31 17.39
N ASP A 248 -21.39 -22.27 16.11
CA ASP A 248 -20.76 -23.07 15.07
C ASP A 248 -20.64 -22.24 13.78
N VAL A 249 -19.50 -21.60 13.62
CA VAL A 249 -19.20 -20.77 12.45
C VAL A 249 -18.99 -21.61 11.19
N LYS A 250 -18.60 -22.89 11.31
CA LYS A 250 -18.38 -23.79 10.18
C LYS A 250 -19.69 -24.20 9.46
N MET A 251 -20.84 -23.94 10.09
CA MET A 251 -22.13 -24.16 9.43
C MET A 251 -22.34 -23.23 8.24
N TYR A 252 -21.73 -22.03 8.23
CA TYR A 252 -21.83 -21.10 7.09
C TYR A 252 -21.12 -21.61 5.84
N SER A 253 -20.08 -22.42 6.00
CA SER A 253 -19.35 -23.06 4.92
C SER A 253 -19.79 -24.53 4.66
N ALA A 254 -20.90 -24.98 5.26
CA ALA A 254 -21.39 -26.35 5.15
C ALA A 254 -21.79 -26.72 3.71
N TRP A 255 -22.19 -25.75 2.91
CA TRP A 255 -22.53 -25.90 1.49
C TRP A 255 -21.40 -26.57 0.67
N ARG A 256 -20.14 -26.38 1.04
CA ARG A 256 -19.00 -27.06 0.39
C ARG A 256 -19.04 -28.59 0.54
N ARG A 257 -19.73 -29.08 1.55
CA ARG A 257 -19.91 -30.50 1.84
C ARG A 257 -21.33 -31.01 1.46
N ASN A 258 -22.02 -30.27 0.60
CA ASN A 258 -23.39 -30.57 0.19
C ASN A 258 -24.40 -30.56 1.35
N VAL A 259 -24.20 -29.69 2.35
CA VAL A 259 -25.14 -29.56 3.47
C VAL A 259 -25.79 -28.17 3.39
N LEU A 260 -27.13 -28.16 3.36
CA LEU A 260 -27.95 -26.96 3.48
C LEU A 260 -28.30 -26.72 4.94
N VAL A 261 -28.10 -25.48 5.39
CA VAL A 261 -28.40 -25.08 6.76
C VAL A 261 -29.29 -23.85 6.71
N PHE A 262 -30.49 -23.99 7.19
CA PHE A 262 -31.42 -22.89 7.39
C PHE A 262 -31.67 -22.70 8.89
N LYS A 263 -31.57 -21.45 9.36
CA LYS A 263 -31.82 -21.06 10.76
C LYS A 263 -32.81 -19.90 10.78
N SER A 264 -34.08 -20.20 11.12
CA SER A 264 -35.18 -19.23 11.07
C SER A 264 -35.23 -18.47 9.74
N ALA A 265 -34.90 -19.16 8.65
CA ALA A 265 -34.83 -18.57 7.32
C ALA A 265 -36.27 -18.43 6.73
N PRO A 266 -36.67 -17.24 6.26
CA PRO A 266 -37.91 -17.08 5.53
C PRO A 266 -37.97 -18.00 4.30
N LEU A 267 -39.16 -18.45 3.94
CA LEU A 267 -39.34 -19.30 2.76
C LEU A 267 -38.77 -18.67 1.47
N SER A 268 -38.86 -17.36 1.35
CA SER A 268 -38.25 -16.61 0.23
C SER A 268 -36.72 -16.86 0.10
N ASP A 269 -36.02 -16.90 1.21
CA ASP A 269 -34.56 -17.11 1.22
C ASP A 269 -34.21 -18.59 1.03
N VAL A 270 -35.05 -19.50 1.57
CA VAL A 270 -34.95 -20.93 1.29
C VAL A 270 -35.12 -21.18 -0.24
N MET A 271 -36.15 -20.62 -0.87
CA MET A 271 -36.37 -20.76 -2.30
C MET A 271 -35.22 -20.19 -3.14
N LYS A 272 -34.67 -19.02 -2.80
CA LYS A 272 -33.48 -18.44 -3.48
C LYS A 272 -32.30 -19.40 -3.41
N THR A 273 -32.03 -19.95 -2.22
CA THR A 273 -30.92 -20.88 -2.02
C THR A 273 -31.11 -22.18 -2.82
N LEU A 274 -32.32 -22.76 -2.80
CA LEU A 274 -32.64 -23.96 -3.57
C LEU A 274 -32.61 -23.69 -5.08
N ALA A 275 -33.13 -22.54 -5.54
CA ALA A 275 -33.08 -22.14 -6.93
C ALA A 275 -31.64 -22.11 -7.47
N ARG A 276 -30.72 -21.55 -6.73
CA ARG A 276 -29.27 -21.52 -7.10
C ARG A 276 -28.66 -22.92 -7.01
N THR A 277 -28.97 -23.67 -5.96
CA THR A 277 -28.31 -24.97 -5.72
C THR A 277 -28.70 -26.02 -6.73
N TYR A 278 -29.94 -25.99 -7.25
CA TYR A 278 -30.50 -27.04 -8.14
C TYR A 278 -30.84 -26.54 -9.54
N ASP A 279 -30.57 -25.28 -9.84
CA ASP A 279 -30.91 -24.60 -11.10
C ASP A 279 -32.43 -24.74 -11.44
N ILE A 280 -33.27 -24.40 -10.48
CA ILE A 280 -34.73 -24.47 -10.58
C ILE A 280 -35.39 -23.12 -10.37
N SER A 281 -36.65 -23.00 -10.76
CA SER A 281 -37.47 -21.83 -10.47
C SER A 281 -38.70 -22.22 -9.64
N PHE A 282 -39.11 -21.29 -8.75
CA PHE A 282 -40.31 -21.44 -7.93
C PHE A 282 -41.44 -20.56 -8.46
N ASP A 283 -42.68 -21.08 -8.38
CA ASP A 283 -43.90 -20.35 -8.68
C ASP A 283 -44.83 -20.38 -7.46
N VAL A 284 -44.92 -19.26 -6.75
CA VAL A 284 -45.68 -19.13 -5.50
C VAL A 284 -47.16 -18.88 -5.86
N LYS A 285 -48.01 -19.91 -5.75
CA LYS A 285 -49.43 -19.81 -6.01
C LYS A 285 -50.22 -19.31 -4.81
N ASP A 286 -49.70 -19.50 -3.62
CA ASP A 286 -50.31 -19.00 -2.37
C ASP A 286 -49.31 -18.18 -1.57
N SER A 287 -49.52 -16.85 -1.52
CA SER A 287 -48.65 -15.93 -0.80
C SER A 287 -48.61 -16.16 0.70
N ALA A 288 -49.60 -16.86 1.27
CA ALA A 288 -49.59 -17.24 2.70
C ALA A 288 -48.40 -18.16 3.03
N ALA A 289 -47.91 -18.94 2.08
CA ALA A 289 -46.71 -19.77 2.25
C ALA A 289 -45.45 -18.94 2.63
N LEU A 290 -45.32 -17.71 2.16
CA LEU A 290 -44.19 -16.84 2.42
C LEU A 290 -44.06 -16.39 3.88
N ARG A 291 -45.09 -16.61 4.72
CA ARG A 291 -45.06 -16.29 6.16
C ARG A 291 -44.24 -17.28 6.99
N TYR A 292 -43.93 -18.43 6.42
CA TYR A 292 -43.24 -19.50 7.13
C TYR A 292 -41.72 -19.32 7.11
N THR A 293 -41.10 -19.73 8.20
CA THR A 293 -39.65 -19.77 8.37
C THR A 293 -39.21 -21.22 8.61
N TYR A 294 -37.98 -21.51 8.20
CA TYR A 294 -37.42 -22.86 8.30
C TYR A 294 -36.18 -22.90 9.16
N THR A 295 -36.09 -23.90 10.03
CA THR A 295 -34.90 -24.24 10.78
C THR A 295 -34.61 -25.73 10.56
N ILE A 296 -33.65 -26.01 9.69
CA ILE A 296 -33.30 -27.38 9.29
C ILE A 296 -31.86 -27.46 8.82
N THR A 297 -31.23 -28.59 9.05
CA THR A 297 -29.97 -28.99 8.42
C THR A 297 -30.22 -30.27 7.64
N THR A 298 -29.95 -30.24 6.35
CA THR A 298 -30.25 -31.38 5.44
C THR A 298 -29.14 -31.57 4.42
N ASP A 299 -28.96 -32.81 3.98
CA ASP A 299 -28.06 -33.11 2.86
C ASP A 299 -28.67 -32.60 1.55
N SER A 300 -27.88 -31.88 0.76
CA SER A 300 -28.33 -31.25 -0.49
C SER A 300 -28.12 -32.11 -1.75
N VAL A 301 -27.96 -33.42 -1.60
CA VAL A 301 -27.70 -34.30 -2.75
C VAL A 301 -28.95 -34.45 -3.66
N ASN A 302 -30.16 -34.43 -3.06
CA ASN A 302 -31.38 -34.65 -3.82
C ASN A 302 -32.49 -33.64 -3.49
N LEU A 303 -32.89 -32.82 -4.48
CA LEU A 303 -33.96 -31.82 -4.33
C LEU A 303 -35.26 -32.39 -3.77
N THR A 304 -35.74 -33.53 -4.34
CA THR A 304 -36.99 -34.12 -3.91
C THR A 304 -36.98 -34.48 -2.42
N THR A 305 -35.87 -34.98 -1.94
CA THR A 305 -35.68 -35.27 -0.49
C THR A 305 -35.75 -33.99 0.34
N VAL A 306 -35.04 -32.94 -0.07
CA VAL A 306 -35.08 -31.66 0.61
C VAL A 306 -36.49 -31.06 0.66
N LEU A 307 -37.21 -31.05 -0.46
CA LEU A 307 -38.58 -30.54 -0.51
C LEU A 307 -39.49 -31.32 0.43
N LYS A 308 -39.41 -32.65 0.45
CA LYS A 308 -40.18 -33.50 1.38
C LYS A 308 -39.85 -33.21 2.85
N GLU A 309 -38.61 -32.91 3.16
CA GLU A 309 -38.23 -32.54 4.53
C GLU A 309 -38.81 -31.18 4.91
N LEU A 310 -38.80 -30.21 4.01
CA LEU A 310 -39.43 -28.91 4.22
C LEU A 310 -40.96 -29.03 4.42
N GLU A 311 -41.61 -29.89 3.69
CA GLU A 311 -43.05 -30.19 3.80
C GLU A 311 -43.45 -30.80 5.15
N LYS A 312 -42.53 -31.48 5.85
CA LYS A 312 -42.78 -32.00 7.19
C LYS A 312 -42.76 -30.93 8.28
N ILE A 313 -42.08 -29.84 8.03
CA ILE A 313 -41.88 -28.76 9.02
C ILE A 313 -43.04 -27.77 9.01
N THR A 314 -43.60 -27.52 7.81
CA THR A 314 -44.62 -26.47 7.63
C THR A 314 -45.79 -27.02 6.76
N PRO A 315 -46.99 -26.41 6.81
CA PRO A 315 -48.09 -26.76 5.94
C PRO A 315 -47.95 -26.20 4.51
N VAL A 316 -46.71 -26.22 3.97
CA VAL A 316 -46.40 -25.80 2.61
C VAL A 316 -46.17 -27.05 1.76
N LEU A 317 -46.67 -27.07 0.54
CA LEU A 317 -46.47 -28.12 -0.46
C LEU A 317 -45.62 -27.61 -1.61
N PHE A 318 -44.75 -28.47 -2.11
CA PHE A 318 -43.88 -28.21 -3.26
C PHE A 318 -44.21 -29.27 -4.36
N GLU A 319 -44.79 -28.86 -5.46
CA GLU A 319 -45.12 -29.73 -6.58
C GLU A 319 -44.34 -29.34 -7.82
N GLU A 320 -43.62 -30.29 -8.40
CA GLU A 320 -42.97 -30.08 -9.70
C GLU A 320 -43.99 -30.08 -10.83
N LYS A 321 -44.06 -28.96 -11.58
CA LYS A 321 -45.02 -28.80 -12.65
C LYS A 321 -44.47 -27.88 -13.74
N GLY A 322 -44.39 -28.39 -14.94
CA GLY A 322 -43.93 -27.61 -16.09
C GLY A 322 -42.50 -27.08 -15.97
N GLY A 323 -41.59 -27.82 -15.32
CA GLY A 323 -40.20 -27.43 -15.11
C GLY A 323 -40.01 -26.39 -14.03
N LYS A 324 -41.03 -26.10 -13.22
CA LYS A 324 -41.00 -25.21 -12.05
C LYS A 324 -41.50 -25.90 -10.80
N ILE A 325 -41.13 -25.43 -9.65
CA ILE A 325 -41.73 -25.90 -8.39
C ILE A 325 -42.83 -24.95 -7.97
N GLU A 326 -44.10 -25.42 -8.07
CA GLU A 326 -45.26 -24.70 -7.55
C GLU A 326 -45.28 -24.79 -6.00
N VAL A 327 -45.49 -23.65 -5.35
CA VAL A 327 -45.56 -23.54 -3.89
C VAL A 327 -46.98 -23.20 -3.47
N ARG A 328 -47.60 -24.05 -2.64
CA ARG A 328 -48.97 -23.91 -2.17
C ARG A 328 -49.09 -24.22 -0.68
N MET A 329 -50.20 -23.79 -0.07
CA MET A 329 -50.57 -24.26 1.25
C MET A 329 -51.23 -25.63 1.17
N LYS A 330 -50.97 -26.51 2.14
CA LYS A 330 -51.74 -27.72 2.38
C LYS A 330 -53.19 -27.35 2.66
N LYS A 331 -54.13 -28.00 1.98
CA LYS A 331 -55.57 -27.83 2.29
C LYS A 331 -55.95 -28.52 3.58
#